data_91314de9a9e186fa0c24b54a48e9a666
#
_entry.id   91314de9a9e186fa0c24b54a48e9a666
#
_cell.length_a   1.000
_cell.length_b   1.000
_cell.length_c   1.000
_cell.angle_alpha   90.00
_cell.angle_beta   90.00
_cell.angle_gamma   90.00
#
_symmetry.space_group_name_H-M   'P 1'
#
loop_
_entity.id
_entity.type
_entity.pdbx_description
1 polymer ?
#
loop_
_entity_poly.entity_id
_entity_poly.type
_entity_poly.pdbx_seq_one_letter_code
_entity_poly.pdbx_strand_id
1 'polypeptide(L)'
;MDYTYQQSPETTDADGNTVNPSSFNVTRSYINITGNVSHIVAFRITPDVVRQSALLNVPGSSISSDSLVFRIKYAFAQFNLDDWMAKGSWLRFGIQQTPLLDYEEGIYRYRFQGTTFTEREGFYNSADAGASFHYNFPSNYGEAHVGVFNGEGYAKTDPNDRKAIEIRGTVRPFASGAPILRGLRVTGFYFGDNYIKDAERTRVVGQVTFESRHLNAGFDGIKAHDQPSIRNADVEASGWSWWATPKLPFESTASVEALLRYDRLQPNALVPADRTRTIVGLAYWFKNQASYQSALLVDYDGQTFHNFAPAQPKQTRVAVHALINF
;
A
#
# COMPACT_ATOMS: atom_id res chain seq x y z
N MET A 1 5.75 -3.41 14.33
CA MET A 1 5.56 -4.54 15.26
C MET A 1 4.12 -4.53 15.72
N ASP A 2 3.54 -5.69 15.91
CA ASP A 2 2.18 -5.79 16.44
C ASP A 2 2.01 -6.98 17.39
N TYR A 3 0.94 -6.91 18.19
CA TYR A 3 0.31 -8.04 18.86
C TYR A 3 -1.10 -8.17 18.31
N THR A 4 -1.46 -9.35 17.84
CA THR A 4 -2.76 -9.62 17.24
C THR A 4 -3.45 -10.73 18.01
N TYR A 5 -4.73 -10.52 18.35
CA TYR A 5 -5.64 -11.51 18.90
C TYR A 5 -6.78 -11.75 17.90
N GLN A 6 -6.89 -12.95 17.37
CA GLN A 6 -7.93 -13.33 16.42
C GLN A 6 -9.18 -13.78 17.20
N GLN A 7 -10.28 -13.07 17.01
CA GLN A 7 -11.57 -13.40 17.65
C GLN A 7 -12.36 -14.41 16.81
N SER A 8 -12.19 -14.39 15.49
CA SER A 8 -12.88 -15.28 14.55
C SER A 8 -12.07 -15.37 13.24
N PRO A 9 -12.01 -16.55 12.57
CA PRO A 9 -12.47 -17.83 13.10
C PRO A 9 -11.57 -18.35 14.21
N GLU A 10 -12.13 -19.15 15.06
CA GLU A 10 -11.37 -19.97 16.00
C GLU A 10 -10.61 -21.08 15.24
N THR A 11 -9.58 -21.62 15.83
CA THR A 11 -8.82 -22.75 15.31
C THR A 11 -8.81 -23.90 16.30
N THR A 12 -8.42 -25.08 15.85
CA THR A 12 -8.28 -26.24 16.74
C THR A 12 -6.79 -26.52 16.95
N ASP A 13 -6.37 -26.66 18.20
CA ASP A 13 -5.01 -27.05 18.56
C ASP A 13 -4.76 -28.58 18.34
N ALA A 14 -3.54 -29.02 18.64
CA ALA A 14 -3.15 -30.41 18.44
C ALA A 14 -3.94 -31.41 19.29
N ASP A 15 -4.48 -30.98 20.42
CA ASP A 15 -5.28 -31.79 21.35
C ASP A 15 -6.79 -31.69 21.07
N GLY A 16 -7.19 -30.96 20.02
CA GLY A 16 -8.58 -30.79 19.62
C GLY A 16 -9.32 -29.67 20.36
N ASN A 17 -8.65 -28.84 21.13
CA ASN A 17 -9.28 -27.71 21.82
C ASN A 17 -9.52 -26.55 20.85
N THR A 18 -10.65 -25.88 21.00
CA THR A 18 -10.94 -24.65 20.28
C THR A 18 -10.17 -23.48 20.91
N VAL A 19 -9.38 -22.78 20.11
CA VAL A 19 -8.51 -21.68 20.55
C VAL A 19 -8.62 -20.46 19.65
N ASN A 20 -8.39 -19.30 20.24
CA ASN A 20 -8.27 -18.03 19.51
C ASN A 20 -6.79 -17.72 19.30
N PRO A 21 -6.27 -17.79 18.06
CA PRO A 21 -4.87 -17.51 17.79
C PRO A 21 -4.46 -16.11 18.23
N SER A 22 -3.29 -16.03 18.86
CA SER A 22 -2.67 -14.76 19.19
C SER A 22 -1.17 -14.80 18.95
N SER A 23 -0.57 -13.69 18.56
CA SER A 23 0.85 -13.65 18.28
C SER A 23 1.44 -12.23 18.32
N PHE A 24 2.72 -12.17 18.72
CA PHE A 24 3.56 -11.01 18.48
C PHE A 24 4.26 -11.14 17.12
N ASN A 25 4.24 -10.08 16.32
CA ASN A 25 4.83 -10.09 14.99
C ASN A 25 5.71 -8.87 14.73
N VAL A 26 6.76 -9.09 13.94
CA VAL A 26 7.46 -8.04 13.22
C VAL A 26 6.86 -8.00 11.82
N THR A 27 5.88 -7.15 11.60
CA THR A 27 5.16 -7.06 10.34
C THR A 27 5.95 -6.35 9.26
N ARG A 28 6.77 -5.38 9.65
CA ARG A 28 7.66 -4.62 8.74
C ARG A 28 8.86 -4.12 9.49
N SER A 29 10.01 -4.19 8.82
CA SER A 29 11.24 -3.53 9.29
C SER A 29 12.05 -3.11 8.06
N TYR A 30 12.24 -1.82 7.88
CA TYR A 30 13.00 -1.25 6.77
C TYR A 30 14.30 -0.61 7.26
N ILE A 31 15.36 -0.87 6.55
CA ILE A 31 16.62 -0.12 6.70
C ILE A 31 16.77 0.73 5.45
N ASN A 32 16.62 2.05 5.59
CA ASN A 32 16.74 2.95 4.45
C ASN A 32 18.18 3.47 4.34
N ILE A 33 18.87 3.10 3.27
CA ILE A 33 20.17 3.64 2.90
C ILE A 33 19.94 4.58 1.73
N THR A 34 20.12 5.87 1.97
CA THR A 34 19.94 6.91 0.96
C THR A 34 21.17 7.78 0.87
N GLY A 35 21.47 8.29 -0.31
CA GLY A 35 22.60 9.20 -0.50
C GLY A 35 22.50 9.97 -1.80
N ASN A 36 23.22 11.09 -1.85
CA ASN A 36 23.42 11.88 -3.06
C ASN A 36 24.86 11.66 -3.54
N VAL A 37 25.00 11.14 -4.76
CA VAL A 37 26.29 11.02 -5.45
C VAL A 37 26.72 12.39 -5.99
N SER A 38 25.73 13.17 -6.44
CA SER A 38 25.89 14.57 -6.86
C SER A 38 24.57 15.31 -6.63
N HIS A 39 24.47 16.60 -7.00
CA HIS A 39 23.21 17.34 -6.93
C HIS A 39 22.14 16.77 -7.89
N ILE A 40 22.57 16.09 -8.96
CA ILE A 40 21.67 15.47 -9.94
C ILE A 40 21.36 14.03 -9.55
N VAL A 41 22.32 13.26 -9.03
CA VAL A 41 22.19 11.80 -8.84
C VAL A 41 22.05 11.45 -7.38
N ALA A 42 20.97 10.80 -7.04
CA ALA A 42 20.70 10.20 -5.73
C ALA A 42 20.44 8.70 -5.87
N PHE A 43 20.49 7.98 -4.77
CA PHE A 43 20.15 6.57 -4.73
C PHE A 43 19.41 6.21 -3.43
N ARG A 44 18.70 5.10 -3.50
CA ARG A 44 18.09 4.47 -2.33
C ARG A 44 18.21 2.95 -2.42
N ILE A 45 18.62 2.32 -1.31
CA ILE A 45 18.55 0.88 -1.11
C ILE A 45 17.78 0.63 0.18
N THR A 46 16.75 -0.22 0.13
CA THR A 46 15.91 -0.52 1.29
C THR A 46 15.72 -2.03 1.41
N PRO A 47 16.50 -2.70 2.27
CA PRO A 47 16.15 -4.02 2.78
C PRO A 47 14.83 -3.99 3.57
N ASP A 48 14.01 -5.01 3.38
CA ASP A 48 12.74 -5.27 4.06
C ASP A 48 12.82 -6.62 4.77
N VAL A 49 12.39 -6.68 6.02
CA VAL A 49 12.27 -7.93 6.77
C VAL A 49 10.88 -8.51 6.54
N VAL A 50 10.84 -9.75 6.09
CA VAL A 50 9.58 -10.46 5.86
C VAL A 50 9.63 -11.85 6.46
N ARG A 51 8.47 -12.40 6.80
CA ARG A 51 8.35 -13.80 7.15
C ARG A 51 8.30 -14.63 5.88
N GLN A 52 9.21 -15.60 5.76
CA GLN A 52 9.28 -16.50 4.62
C GLN A 52 8.12 -17.50 4.68
N SER A 53 7.28 -17.53 3.65
CA SER A 53 6.09 -18.39 3.59
C SER A 53 6.34 -19.77 2.98
N ALA A 54 7.52 -20.00 2.39
CA ALA A 54 7.88 -21.27 1.76
C ALA A 54 9.31 -21.67 2.17
N LEU A 55 9.58 -22.99 2.15
CA LEU A 55 10.93 -23.50 2.32
C LEU A 55 11.82 -22.98 1.18
N LEU A 56 12.93 -22.35 1.53
CA LEU A 56 14.00 -22.09 0.59
C LEU A 56 14.78 -23.39 0.40
N ASN A 57 14.54 -24.08 -0.72
CA ASN A 57 15.32 -25.26 -1.14
C ASN A 57 16.69 -24.82 -1.65
N VAL A 58 17.50 -24.26 -0.76
CA VAL A 58 18.91 -23.98 -1.05
C VAL A 58 19.71 -25.12 -0.45
N PRO A 59 20.51 -25.88 -1.21
CA PRO A 59 21.35 -26.94 -0.69
C PRO A 59 22.22 -26.41 0.47
N GLY A 60 22.14 -27.07 1.63
CA GLY A 60 22.87 -26.64 2.84
C GLY A 60 22.21 -25.50 3.63
N SER A 61 21.02 -25.02 3.26
CA SER A 61 20.29 -24.03 4.02
C SER A 61 19.45 -24.68 5.13
N SER A 62 19.54 -24.13 6.34
CA SER A 62 18.65 -24.47 7.47
C SER A 62 17.51 -23.49 7.67
N ILE A 63 17.21 -22.65 6.67
CA ILE A 63 16.14 -21.66 6.76
C ILE A 63 14.79 -22.40 6.63
N SER A 64 14.06 -22.46 7.74
CA SER A 64 12.71 -23.02 7.78
C SER A 64 11.69 -22.05 7.17
N SER A 65 10.52 -22.60 6.75
CA SER A 65 9.32 -21.77 6.57
C SER A 65 9.08 -20.95 7.85
N ASP A 66 8.51 -19.76 7.71
CA ASP A 66 8.24 -18.81 8.79
C ASP A 66 9.45 -18.11 9.42
N SER A 67 10.67 -18.37 8.95
CA SER A 67 11.84 -17.56 9.34
C SER A 67 11.70 -16.11 8.86
N LEU A 68 12.22 -15.18 9.64
CA LEU A 68 12.38 -13.79 9.18
C LEU A 68 13.60 -13.71 8.27
N VAL A 69 13.40 -13.19 7.06
CA VAL A 69 14.44 -13.04 6.04
C VAL A 69 14.49 -11.61 5.53
N PHE A 70 15.67 -11.18 5.07
CA PHE A 70 15.81 -9.92 4.36
C PHE A 70 15.55 -10.12 2.87
N ARG A 71 14.80 -9.21 2.28
CA ARG A 71 14.68 -9.05 0.83
C ARG A 71 14.86 -7.59 0.44
N ILE A 72 15.24 -7.31 -0.80
CA ILE A 72 15.32 -5.94 -1.30
C ILE A 72 13.93 -5.47 -1.71
N LYS A 73 13.45 -4.40 -1.09
CA LYS A 73 12.20 -3.74 -1.48
C LYS A 73 12.44 -2.59 -2.45
N TYR A 74 13.49 -1.79 -2.22
CA TYR A 74 13.89 -0.71 -3.13
C TYR A 74 15.39 -0.80 -3.39
N ALA A 75 15.77 -0.59 -4.65
CA ALA A 75 17.14 -0.41 -5.10
C ALA A 75 17.11 0.38 -6.42
N PHE A 76 17.24 1.70 -6.34
CA PHE A 76 17.14 2.56 -7.52
C PHE A 76 18.11 3.73 -7.50
N ALA A 77 18.47 4.18 -8.70
CA ALA A 77 19.06 5.49 -8.92
C ALA A 77 17.96 6.51 -9.25
N GLN A 78 18.11 7.73 -8.76
CA GLN A 78 17.23 8.86 -9.07
C GLN A 78 18.06 9.98 -9.69
N PHE A 79 17.55 10.53 -10.78
CA PHE A 79 18.09 11.69 -11.46
C PHE A 79 17.16 12.87 -11.20
N ASN A 80 17.60 13.82 -10.39
CA ASN A 80 16.86 15.04 -10.08
C ASN A 80 16.91 15.97 -11.30
N LEU A 81 15.75 16.52 -11.66
CA LEU A 81 15.59 17.36 -12.84
C LEU A 81 15.34 18.84 -12.48
N ASP A 82 15.65 19.24 -11.25
CA ASP A 82 15.38 20.57 -10.71
C ASP A 82 16.05 21.71 -11.50
N ASP A 83 17.15 21.40 -12.20
CA ASP A 83 17.87 22.38 -13.05
C ASP A 83 17.17 22.64 -14.39
N TRP A 84 16.29 21.73 -14.82
CA TRP A 84 15.65 21.79 -16.15
C TRP A 84 14.13 21.87 -16.10
N MET A 85 13.53 21.48 -14.97
CA MET A 85 12.08 21.34 -14.82
C MET A 85 11.61 21.92 -13.49
N ALA A 86 10.33 21.76 -13.18
CA ALA A 86 9.79 22.16 -11.87
C ALA A 86 10.46 21.36 -10.74
N LYS A 87 10.77 22.04 -9.63
CA LYS A 87 11.43 21.43 -8.46
C LYS A 87 10.71 20.18 -7.97
N GLY A 88 11.49 19.16 -7.63
CA GLY A 88 10.99 17.86 -7.21
C GLY A 88 10.57 16.96 -8.37
N SER A 89 10.89 17.33 -9.61
CA SER A 89 10.76 16.43 -10.78
C SER A 89 11.99 15.53 -10.89
N TRP A 90 11.78 14.27 -11.27
CA TRP A 90 12.86 13.29 -11.32
C TRP A 90 12.58 12.14 -12.29
N LEU A 91 13.66 11.43 -12.67
CA LEU A 91 13.66 10.12 -13.29
C LEU A 91 14.20 9.10 -12.30
N ARG A 92 13.62 7.91 -12.25
CA ARG A 92 14.13 6.76 -11.47
C ARG A 92 14.32 5.54 -12.34
N PHE A 93 15.33 4.74 -11.99
CA PHE A 93 15.61 3.46 -12.61
C PHE A 93 16.02 2.44 -11.56
N GLY A 94 15.39 1.26 -11.59
CA GLY A 94 15.62 0.16 -10.64
C GLY A 94 14.34 -0.30 -9.94
N ILE A 95 14.49 -1.02 -8.83
CA ILE A 95 13.36 -1.44 -7.98
C ILE A 95 12.90 -0.23 -7.16
N GLN A 96 11.73 0.29 -7.44
CA GLN A 96 11.23 1.56 -6.90
C GLN A 96 9.77 1.51 -6.51
N GLN A 97 9.29 2.56 -5.86
CA GLN A 97 7.88 2.70 -5.52
C GLN A 97 7.02 2.82 -6.77
N THR A 98 5.87 2.16 -6.75
CA THR A 98 4.84 2.31 -7.80
C THR A 98 4.07 3.62 -7.62
N PRO A 99 3.57 4.22 -8.71
CA PRO A 99 3.05 5.58 -8.71
C PRO A 99 1.90 5.86 -7.73
N LEU A 100 0.95 4.94 -7.55
CA LEU A 100 -0.23 5.21 -6.73
C LEU A 100 0.02 4.99 -5.24
N LEU A 101 0.59 3.83 -4.87
CA LEU A 101 0.66 3.41 -3.46
C LEU A 101 1.58 4.30 -2.62
N ASP A 102 2.74 4.69 -3.14
CA ASP A 102 3.65 5.60 -2.43
C ASP A 102 2.96 6.95 -2.13
N TYR A 103 2.19 7.45 -3.09
CA TYR A 103 1.41 8.67 -2.95
C TYR A 103 0.29 8.54 -1.91
N GLU A 104 -0.53 7.50 -2.01
CA GLU A 104 -1.65 7.24 -1.10
C GLU A 104 -1.18 7.02 0.33
N GLU A 105 -0.13 6.21 0.53
CA GLU A 105 0.44 5.91 1.84
C GLU A 105 0.98 7.15 2.55
N GLY A 106 1.51 8.11 1.79
CA GLY A 106 1.95 9.40 2.32
C GLY A 106 0.82 10.19 2.99
N ILE A 107 -0.41 10.06 2.49
CA ILE A 107 -1.59 10.74 3.03
C ILE A 107 -2.29 9.90 4.11
N TYR A 108 -2.45 8.59 3.85
CA TYR A 108 -3.10 7.63 4.75
C TYR A 108 -2.33 7.45 6.06
N ARG A 109 -1.00 7.34 6.04
CA ARG A 109 -0.07 7.25 7.17
C ARG A 109 -0.19 5.99 8.06
N TYR A 110 -1.23 5.19 7.95
CA TYR A 110 -1.50 4.02 8.79
C TYR A 110 -1.03 2.70 8.15
N ARG A 111 0.05 2.76 7.34
CA ARG A 111 0.67 1.58 6.73
C ARG A 111 1.10 0.53 7.76
N PHE A 112 1.39 0.93 8.99
CA PHE A 112 1.78 0.03 10.08
C PHE A 112 0.60 -0.78 10.65
N GLN A 113 -0.66 -0.35 10.43
CA GLN A 113 -1.87 -1.15 10.64
C GLN A 113 -2.05 -2.19 9.54
N GLY A 114 -1.77 -1.80 8.32
CA GLY A 114 -1.90 -2.65 7.14
C GLY A 114 -1.82 -1.86 5.84
N THR A 115 -1.87 -2.58 4.73
CA THR A 115 -1.84 -1.99 3.39
C THR A 115 -3.12 -1.22 3.06
N THR A 116 -3.03 -0.29 2.10
CA THR A 116 -4.18 0.39 1.53
C THR A 116 -5.08 -0.59 0.78
N PHE A 117 -6.28 -0.16 0.38
CA PHE A 117 -7.30 -1.04 -0.17
C PHE A 117 -6.81 -1.82 -1.39
N THR A 118 -6.28 -1.13 -2.38
CA THR A 118 -5.90 -1.73 -3.66
C THR A 118 -4.72 -2.72 -3.54
N GLU A 119 -3.75 -2.46 -2.65
CA GLU A 119 -2.67 -3.41 -2.35
C GLU A 119 -3.16 -4.58 -1.49
N ARG A 120 -4.03 -4.33 -0.51
CA ARG A 120 -4.59 -5.36 0.37
C ARG A 120 -5.39 -6.39 -0.41
N GLU A 121 -6.12 -5.94 -1.42
CA GLU A 121 -6.92 -6.79 -2.28
C GLU A 121 -6.09 -7.45 -3.42
N GLY A 122 -4.78 -7.16 -3.48
CA GLY A 122 -3.84 -7.82 -4.39
C GLY A 122 -3.89 -7.31 -5.84
N PHE A 123 -4.47 -6.13 -6.09
CA PHE A 123 -4.58 -5.61 -7.45
C PHE A 123 -3.23 -5.18 -8.05
N TYR A 124 -2.30 -4.70 -7.21
CA TYR A 124 -0.92 -4.42 -7.60
C TYR A 124 -0.02 -4.23 -6.36
N ASN A 125 1.28 -4.03 -6.58
CA ASN A 125 2.29 -3.99 -5.52
C ASN A 125 2.80 -2.58 -5.26
N SER A 126 3.31 -2.33 -4.05
CA SER A 126 3.88 -1.04 -3.64
C SER A 126 5.26 -0.74 -4.21
N ALA A 127 5.90 -1.72 -4.84
CA ALA A 127 7.18 -1.56 -5.52
C ALA A 127 7.31 -2.51 -6.71
N ASP A 128 8.05 -2.08 -7.73
CA ASP A 128 8.38 -2.90 -8.88
C ASP A 128 9.69 -2.43 -9.52
N ALA A 129 10.29 -3.27 -10.37
CA ALA A 129 11.48 -2.94 -11.13
C ALA A 129 11.11 -2.27 -12.45
N GLY A 130 11.72 -1.12 -12.73
CA GLY A 130 11.40 -0.37 -13.96
C GLY A 130 12.07 0.98 -14.04
N ALA A 131 11.55 1.81 -14.95
CA ALA A 131 11.94 3.20 -15.13
C ALA A 131 10.70 4.09 -15.02
N SER A 132 10.81 5.21 -14.32
CA SER A 132 9.68 6.13 -14.15
C SER A 132 10.10 7.59 -14.15
N PHE A 133 9.16 8.44 -14.51
CA PHE A 133 9.29 9.89 -14.54
C PHE A 133 8.19 10.52 -13.68
N HIS A 134 8.61 11.44 -12.82
CA HIS A 134 7.72 12.24 -11.97
C HIS A 134 7.88 13.71 -12.31
N TYR A 135 6.76 14.41 -12.43
CA TYR A 135 6.72 15.84 -12.71
C TYR A 135 5.79 16.56 -11.75
N ASN A 136 6.31 17.57 -11.07
CA ASN A 136 5.52 18.47 -10.25
C ASN A 136 4.96 19.62 -11.09
N PHE A 137 3.65 19.86 -11.02
CA PHE A 137 3.05 21.01 -11.68
C PHE A 137 3.42 22.30 -10.96
N PRO A 138 3.64 23.38 -11.69
CA PRO A 138 3.94 24.69 -11.10
C PRO A 138 2.92 25.07 -10.02
N SER A 139 3.38 25.87 -9.04
CA SER A 139 2.53 26.41 -7.96
C SER A 139 1.78 25.33 -7.14
N ASN A 140 2.27 24.10 -7.12
CA ASN A 140 1.72 22.99 -6.35
C ASN A 140 0.28 22.60 -6.75
N TYR A 141 -0.10 22.84 -8.01
CA TYR A 141 -1.43 22.47 -8.53
C TYR A 141 -1.61 20.96 -8.76
N GLY A 142 -0.56 20.18 -8.61
CA GLY A 142 -0.61 18.73 -8.74
C GLY A 142 0.70 18.14 -9.19
N GLU A 143 0.64 16.91 -9.67
CA GLU A 143 1.78 16.14 -10.13
C GLU A 143 1.35 15.02 -11.07
N ALA A 144 2.27 14.54 -11.87
CA ALA A 144 2.13 13.34 -12.69
C ALA A 144 3.29 12.38 -12.41
N HIS A 145 3.00 11.09 -12.39
CA HIS A 145 4.01 10.03 -12.28
C HIS A 145 3.67 8.94 -13.28
N VAL A 146 4.58 8.70 -14.22
CA VAL A 146 4.41 7.70 -15.27
C VAL A 146 5.61 6.75 -15.26
N GLY A 147 5.40 5.48 -15.58
CA GLY A 147 6.50 4.52 -15.60
C GLY A 147 6.20 3.28 -16.40
N VAL A 148 7.28 2.58 -16.72
CA VAL A 148 7.29 1.25 -17.34
C VAL A 148 7.97 0.31 -16.37
N PHE A 149 7.27 -0.75 -16.00
CA PHE A 149 7.68 -1.69 -14.96
C PHE A 149 7.59 -3.13 -15.44
N ASN A 150 8.13 -4.07 -14.68
CA ASN A 150 7.96 -5.49 -14.98
C ASN A 150 6.52 -5.95 -14.83
N GLY A 151 5.76 -5.40 -13.85
CA GLY A 151 4.35 -5.73 -13.61
C GLY A 151 4.12 -6.74 -12.50
N GLU A 152 5.08 -7.61 -12.18
CA GLU A 152 4.92 -8.68 -11.19
C GLU A 152 5.19 -8.23 -9.74
N GLY A 153 5.72 -7.01 -9.56
CA GLY A 153 6.16 -6.49 -8.27
C GLY A 153 7.54 -6.98 -7.86
N TYR A 154 8.12 -6.32 -6.88
CA TYR A 154 9.53 -6.47 -6.49
C TYR A 154 9.94 -7.84 -5.93
N ALA A 155 8.99 -8.70 -5.56
CA ALA A 155 9.24 -9.99 -4.95
C ALA A 155 9.17 -11.18 -5.93
N LYS A 156 8.93 -10.91 -7.21
CA LYS A 156 8.82 -11.91 -8.26
C LYS A 156 9.70 -11.56 -9.43
N THR A 157 10.12 -12.58 -10.17
CA THR A 157 10.76 -12.42 -11.48
C THR A 157 9.69 -12.20 -12.53
N ASP A 158 10.01 -11.41 -13.56
CA ASP A 158 9.15 -11.22 -14.71
C ASP A 158 9.16 -12.50 -15.58
N PRO A 159 8.01 -13.17 -15.79
CA PRO A 159 7.93 -14.41 -16.54
C PRO A 159 7.73 -14.20 -18.06
N ASN A 160 7.58 -12.96 -18.52
CA ASN A 160 7.22 -12.64 -19.91
C ASN A 160 8.03 -11.45 -20.47
N ASP A 161 7.84 -11.13 -21.74
CA ASP A 161 8.49 -10.02 -22.43
C ASP A 161 7.66 -8.74 -22.44
N ARG A 162 6.49 -8.73 -21.79
CA ARG A 162 5.61 -7.57 -21.68
C ARG A 162 6.01 -6.70 -20.49
N LYS A 163 5.66 -5.44 -20.57
CA LYS A 163 5.93 -4.50 -19.48
C LYS A 163 4.66 -3.78 -19.09
N ALA A 164 4.48 -3.62 -17.78
CA ALA A 164 3.41 -2.83 -17.24
C ALA A 164 3.63 -1.35 -17.51
N ILE A 165 2.57 -0.66 -17.89
CA ILE A 165 2.53 0.80 -17.98
C ILE A 165 1.69 1.30 -16.82
N GLU A 166 2.25 2.20 -16.02
CA GLU A 166 1.56 2.85 -14.91
C GLU A 166 1.54 4.36 -15.10
N ILE A 167 0.36 4.96 -14.96
CA ILE A 167 0.16 6.40 -15.12
C ILE A 167 -0.69 6.92 -13.96
N ARG A 168 -0.15 7.84 -13.19
CA ARG A 168 -0.88 8.58 -12.16
C ARG A 168 -0.85 10.07 -12.46
N GLY A 169 -2.02 10.69 -12.44
CA GLY A 169 -2.18 12.15 -12.45
C GLY A 169 -2.94 12.60 -11.21
N THR A 170 -2.44 13.61 -10.53
CA THR A 170 -3.08 14.21 -9.37
C THR A 170 -3.24 15.71 -9.58
N VAL A 171 -4.41 16.25 -9.31
CA VAL A 171 -4.65 17.69 -9.29
C VAL A 171 -5.07 18.16 -7.90
N ARG A 172 -4.66 19.36 -7.55
CA ARG A 172 -5.01 20.10 -6.32
C ARG A 172 -5.79 21.33 -6.72
N PRO A 173 -7.13 21.22 -6.87
CA PRO A 173 -7.94 22.28 -7.47
C PRO A 173 -7.93 23.58 -6.68
N PHE A 174 -7.60 23.53 -5.40
CA PHE A 174 -7.58 24.68 -4.49
C PHE A 174 -6.18 24.97 -3.92
N ALA A 175 -5.10 24.65 -4.65
CA ALA A 175 -3.72 24.82 -4.18
C ALA A 175 -3.42 26.22 -3.68
N SER A 176 -3.95 27.26 -4.35
CA SER A 176 -3.84 28.68 -3.98
C SER A 176 -5.11 29.26 -3.34
N GLY A 177 -6.16 28.45 -3.15
CA GLY A 177 -7.46 28.87 -2.64
C GLY A 177 -7.55 28.97 -1.12
N ALA A 178 -8.77 28.88 -0.59
CA ALA A 178 -9.04 28.93 0.83
C ALA A 178 -8.22 27.87 1.61
N PRO A 179 -7.60 28.23 2.74
CA PRO A 179 -6.71 27.32 3.48
C PRO A 179 -7.33 25.97 3.82
N ILE A 180 -8.63 25.94 4.11
CA ILE A 180 -9.35 24.71 4.46
C ILE A 180 -9.45 23.73 3.26
N LEU A 181 -9.45 24.21 2.03
CA LEU A 181 -9.59 23.39 0.82
C LEU A 181 -8.25 23.00 0.19
N ARG A 182 -7.13 23.59 0.63
CA ARG A 182 -5.80 23.33 0.05
C ARG A 182 -5.35 21.88 0.14
N GLY A 183 -5.90 21.12 1.10
CA GLY A 183 -5.62 19.73 1.28
C GLY A 183 -6.34 18.78 0.30
N LEU A 184 -7.31 19.30 -0.49
CA LEU A 184 -8.08 18.48 -1.42
C LEU A 184 -7.23 18.08 -2.63
N ARG A 185 -7.27 16.79 -2.98
CA ARG A 185 -6.60 16.22 -4.16
C ARG A 185 -7.57 15.28 -4.88
N VAL A 186 -7.50 15.29 -6.20
CA VAL A 186 -8.20 14.35 -7.08
C VAL A 186 -7.15 13.63 -7.89
N THR A 187 -7.16 12.31 -7.85
CA THR A 187 -6.16 11.46 -8.48
C THR A 187 -6.84 10.46 -9.40
N GLY A 188 -6.29 10.30 -10.59
CA GLY A 188 -6.59 9.21 -11.50
C GLY A 188 -5.36 8.33 -11.69
N PHE A 189 -5.55 7.03 -11.74
CA PHE A 189 -4.48 6.07 -11.97
C PHE A 189 -4.92 4.99 -12.96
N TYR A 190 -3.98 4.63 -13.83
CA TYR A 190 -4.10 3.54 -14.79
C TYR A 190 -2.89 2.61 -14.66
N PHE A 191 -3.17 1.32 -14.65
CA PHE A 191 -2.20 0.24 -14.76
C PHE A 191 -2.65 -0.67 -15.90
N GLY A 192 -1.78 -0.93 -16.85
CA GLY A 192 -2.00 -1.86 -17.95
C GLY A 192 -0.82 -2.79 -18.13
N ASP A 193 -1.06 -4.09 -18.18
CA ASP A 193 -0.06 -5.14 -18.25
C ASP A 193 -0.62 -6.43 -18.86
N ASN A 194 0.21 -7.45 -19.00
CA ASN A 194 -0.17 -8.77 -19.44
C ASN A 194 0.41 -9.84 -18.50
N TYR A 195 -0.40 -10.79 -18.04
CA TYR A 195 0.09 -11.95 -17.28
C TYR A 195 1.01 -12.84 -18.12
N ILE A 196 0.61 -13.09 -19.34
CA ILE A 196 1.33 -13.78 -20.40
C ILE A 196 0.97 -13.12 -21.74
N LYS A 197 1.61 -13.51 -22.82
CA LYS A 197 1.27 -13.02 -24.15
C LYS A 197 -0.24 -13.14 -24.42
N ASP A 198 -0.85 -12.03 -24.81
CA ASP A 198 -2.27 -11.90 -25.18
C ASP A 198 -3.28 -12.16 -24.04
N ALA A 199 -2.84 -12.12 -22.77
CA ALA A 199 -3.69 -12.25 -21.58
C ALA A 199 -3.56 -11.01 -20.70
N GLU A 200 -4.48 -10.08 -20.87
CA GLU A 200 -4.41 -8.72 -20.32
C GLU A 200 -4.77 -8.66 -18.84
N ARG A 201 -4.18 -7.69 -18.15
CA ARG A 201 -4.67 -7.20 -16.85
C ARG A 201 -4.64 -5.68 -16.82
N THR A 202 -5.72 -5.09 -16.40
CA THR A 202 -5.82 -3.64 -16.28
C THR A 202 -6.42 -3.22 -14.94
N ARG A 203 -6.02 -2.04 -14.46
CA ARG A 203 -6.56 -1.41 -13.25
C ARG A 203 -6.82 0.06 -13.55
N VAL A 204 -7.99 0.53 -13.18
CA VAL A 204 -8.34 1.96 -13.20
C VAL A 204 -8.77 2.34 -11.79
N VAL A 205 -8.11 3.34 -11.23
CA VAL A 205 -8.43 3.85 -9.89
C VAL A 205 -8.74 5.35 -9.97
N GLY A 206 -9.85 5.73 -9.37
CA GLY A 206 -10.18 7.12 -9.08
C GLY A 206 -10.12 7.35 -7.58
N GLN A 207 -9.45 8.42 -7.15
CA GLN A 207 -9.25 8.71 -5.74
C GLN A 207 -9.51 10.18 -5.46
N VAL A 208 -10.16 10.46 -4.34
CA VAL A 208 -10.27 11.81 -3.75
C VAL A 208 -9.69 11.76 -2.35
N THR A 209 -8.72 12.61 -2.07
CA THR A 209 -8.11 12.69 -0.74
C THR A 209 -8.11 14.10 -0.20
N PHE A 210 -8.16 14.19 1.11
CA PHE A 210 -8.06 15.46 1.83
C PHE A 210 -7.08 15.32 2.98
N GLU A 211 -6.20 16.31 3.12
CA GLU A 211 -5.22 16.36 4.19
C GLU A 211 -5.22 17.72 4.88
N SER A 212 -5.35 17.70 6.20
CA SER A 212 -5.27 18.89 7.02
C SER A 212 -4.64 18.60 8.38
N ARG A 213 -4.49 19.64 9.20
CA ARG A 213 -4.01 19.50 10.57
C ARG A 213 -4.95 18.64 11.43
N HIS A 214 -6.26 18.64 11.16
CA HIS A 214 -7.28 18.00 11.98
C HIS A 214 -7.91 16.75 11.36
N LEU A 215 -7.67 16.51 10.08
CA LEU A 215 -8.30 15.39 9.36
C LEU A 215 -7.47 15.02 8.15
N ASN A 216 -7.15 13.73 8.01
CA ASN A 216 -6.88 13.13 6.70
C ASN A 216 -8.06 12.22 6.36
N ALA A 217 -8.48 12.24 5.11
CA ALA A 217 -9.56 11.40 4.62
C ALA A 217 -9.31 11.02 3.16
N GLY A 218 -9.85 9.89 2.73
CA GLY A 218 -9.77 9.43 1.36
C GLY A 218 -10.98 8.60 0.97
N PHE A 219 -11.24 8.60 -0.32
CA PHE A 219 -12.17 7.70 -1.00
C PHE A 219 -11.50 7.19 -2.26
N ASP A 220 -11.50 5.86 -2.44
CA ASP A 220 -10.92 5.17 -3.57
C ASP A 220 -11.99 4.33 -4.25
N GLY A 221 -12.03 4.36 -5.58
CA GLY A 221 -12.83 3.44 -6.39
C GLY A 221 -11.93 2.75 -7.41
N ILE A 222 -12.05 1.43 -7.54
CA ILE A 222 -11.28 0.62 -8.49
C ILE A 222 -12.20 -0.18 -9.41
N LYS A 223 -11.77 -0.27 -10.67
CA LYS A 223 -12.18 -1.31 -11.62
C LYS A 223 -10.96 -2.06 -12.08
N ALA A 224 -11.05 -3.38 -12.07
CA ALA A 224 -9.99 -4.28 -12.47
C ALA A 224 -10.51 -5.28 -13.49
N HIS A 225 -9.69 -5.58 -14.49
CA HIS A 225 -9.93 -6.61 -15.50
C HIS A 225 -8.74 -7.57 -15.48
N ASP A 226 -9.00 -8.84 -15.41
CA ASP A 226 -8.02 -9.91 -15.37
C ASP A 226 -8.37 -11.02 -16.34
N GLN A 227 -7.45 -11.31 -17.26
CA GLN A 227 -7.45 -12.50 -18.08
C GLN A 227 -6.18 -13.32 -17.78
N PRO A 228 -6.19 -14.23 -16.79
CA PRO A 228 -4.98 -14.95 -16.38
C PRO A 228 -4.39 -15.82 -17.47
N SER A 229 -5.18 -16.21 -18.45
CA SER A 229 -4.80 -17.01 -19.61
C SER A 229 -5.80 -16.80 -20.74
N ILE A 230 -5.38 -16.84 -21.97
CA ILE A 230 -6.26 -16.80 -23.16
C ILE A 230 -7.33 -17.91 -23.19
N ARG A 231 -7.17 -18.94 -22.35
CA ARG A 231 -8.12 -20.06 -22.22
C ARG A 231 -9.14 -19.87 -21.10
N ASN A 232 -8.91 -18.91 -20.24
CA ASN A 232 -9.79 -18.61 -19.11
C ASN A 232 -10.73 -17.46 -19.47
N ALA A 233 -11.92 -17.47 -18.89
CA ALA A 233 -12.82 -16.35 -18.98
C ALA A 233 -12.23 -15.13 -18.28
N ASP A 234 -12.51 -13.97 -18.80
CA ASP A 234 -12.17 -12.69 -18.19
C ASP A 234 -12.89 -12.53 -16.85
N VAL A 235 -12.19 -11.93 -15.91
CA VAL A 235 -12.73 -11.61 -14.60
C VAL A 235 -12.68 -10.10 -14.42
N GLU A 236 -13.85 -9.50 -14.24
CA GLU A 236 -13.95 -8.11 -13.84
C GLU A 236 -14.21 -8.00 -12.34
N ALA A 237 -13.41 -7.22 -11.65
CA ALA A 237 -13.61 -6.87 -10.26
C ALA A 237 -13.87 -5.38 -10.10
N SER A 238 -14.65 -5.03 -9.09
CA SER A 238 -14.86 -3.63 -8.71
C SER A 238 -14.96 -3.48 -7.21
N GLY A 239 -14.50 -2.35 -6.71
CA GLY A 239 -14.55 -2.09 -5.29
C GLY A 239 -14.32 -0.63 -4.96
N TRP A 240 -14.50 -0.31 -3.69
CA TRP A 240 -14.26 1.02 -3.16
C TRP A 240 -13.88 0.95 -1.68
N SER A 241 -13.17 1.96 -1.26
CA SER A 241 -12.75 2.17 0.11
C SER A 241 -12.99 3.62 0.50
N TRP A 242 -13.36 3.85 1.73
CA TRP A 242 -13.21 5.16 2.35
C TRP A 242 -12.50 5.03 3.69
N TRP A 243 -11.74 6.04 4.02
CA TRP A 243 -11.06 6.12 5.29
C TRP A 243 -11.01 7.56 5.79
N ALA A 244 -10.95 7.71 7.10
CA ALA A 244 -10.80 8.99 7.76
C ALA A 244 -9.96 8.84 9.03
N THR A 245 -9.07 9.79 9.26
CA THR A 245 -8.27 9.89 10.47
C THR A 245 -8.45 11.26 11.10
N PRO A 246 -9.56 11.47 11.85
CA PRO A 246 -9.73 12.66 12.66
C PRO A 246 -8.60 12.77 13.68
N LYS A 247 -8.05 13.97 13.82
CA LYS A 247 -6.88 14.27 14.65
C LYS A 247 -7.22 15.29 15.72
N LEU A 248 -6.86 15.00 16.94
CA LEU A 248 -6.87 15.97 18.05
C LEU A 248 -5.41 16.31 18.39
N PRO A 249 -4.82 17.33 17.76
CA PRO A 249 -3.45 17.71 18.02
C PRO A 249 -3.38 18.44 19.38
N PHE A 250 -2.43 18.03 20.19
CA PHE A 250 -2.01 18.72 21.40
C PHE A 250 -0.48 18.81 21.35
N GLU A 251 0.09 19.90 21.75
CA GLU A 251 1.45 20.29 21.46
C GLU A 251 1.75 20.37 19.94
N SER A 252 2.99 20.66 19.55
CA SER A 252 3.31 20.91 18.15
C SER A 252 3.30 19.68 17.25
N THR A 253 3.51 18.48 17.81
CA THR A 253 3.71 17.26 17.03
C THR A 253 3.00 16.02 17.59
N ALA A 254 2.49 16.07 18.84
CA ALA A 254 1.71 14.97 19.44
C ALA A 254 0.25 15.07 19.06
N SER A 255 -0.42 13.93 18.84
CA SER A 255 -1.86 13.87 18.59
C SER A 255 -2.47 12.54 19.03
N VAL A 256 -3.76 12.59 19.38
CA VAL A 256 -4.63 11.43 19.38
C VAL A 256 -5.39 11.43 18.06
N GLU A 257 -5.41 10.30 17.38
CA GLU A 257 -6.07 10.16 16.08
C GLU A 257 -6.96 8.93 16.09
N ALA A 258 -8.19 9.06 15.60
CA ALA A 258 -9.00 7.89 15.29
C ALA A 258 -8.63 7.38 13.89
N LEU A 259 -8.68 6.06 13.70
CA LEU A 259 -8.62 5.41 12.39
C LEU A 259 -9.99 4.81 12.10
N LEU A 260 -10.62 5.26 11.04
CA LEU A 260 -11.88 4.74 10.53
C LEU A 260 -11.67 4.36 9.08
N ARG A 261 -12.00 3.10 8.72
CA ARG A 261 -11.90 2.64 7.33
C ARG A 261 -12.97 1.60 7.05
N TYR A 262 -13.52 1.67 5.85
CA TYR A 262 -14.43 0.67 5.33
C TYR A 262 -14.12 0.40 3.86
N ASP A 263 -13.95 -0.89 3.55
CA ASP A 263 -13.66 -1.39 2.21
C ASP A 263 -14.80 -2.29 1.76
N ARG A 264 -15.15 -2.25 0.47
CA ARG A 264 -16.03 -3.20 -0.18
C ARG A 264 -15.43 -3.64 -1.51
N LEU A 265 -15.41 -4.93 -1.77
CA LEU A 265 -14.94 -5.52 -3.02
C LEU A 265 -15.92 -6.56 -3.53
N GLN A 266 -16.28 -6.46 -4.79
CA GLN A 266 -16.87 -7.52 -5.60
C GLN A 266 -15.76 -8.10 -6.48
N PRO A 267 -15.22 -9.30 -6.15
CA PRO A 267 -14.05 -9.85 -6.83
C PRO A 267 -14.35 -10.40 -8.24
N ASN A 268 -15.62 -10.61 -8.56
CA ASN A 268 -16.07 -11.03 -9.88
C ASN A 268 -17.47 -10.45 -10.14
N ALA A 269 -17.60 -9.64 -11.17
CA ALA A 269 -18.85 -8.98 -11.52
C ALA A 269 -19.96 -9.96 -11.96
N LEU A 270 -19.59 -11.15 -12.42
CA LEU A 270 -20.56 -12.19 -12.85
C LEU A 270 -21.14 -12.97 -11.65
N VAL A 271 -20.61 -12.80 -10.45
CA VAL A 271 -21.03 -13.53 -9.24
C VAL A 271 -21.47 -12.51 -8.20
N PRO A 272 -22.64 -12.69 -7.55
CA PRO A 272 -23.13 -11.74 -6.55
C PRO A 272 -22.38 -11.82 -5.20
N ALA A 273 -21.17 -12.38 -5.19
CA ALA A 273 -20.31 -12.47 -4.00
C ALA A 273 -19.57 -11.15 -3.79
N ASP A 274 -19.65 -10.62 -2.58
CA ASP A 274 -18.86 -9.47 -2.16
C ASP A 274 -18.29 -9.65 -0.76
N ARG A 275 -17.22 -8.92 -0.48
CA ARG A 275 -16.63 -8.86 0.86
C ARG A 275 -16.52 -7.42 1.32
N THR A 276 -16.75 -7.24 2.62
CA THR A 276 -16.61 -5.94 3.27
C THR A 276 -15.60 -6.04 4.41
N ARG A 277 -14.89 -4.94 4.68
CA ARG A 277 -13.94 -4.85 5.78
C ARG A 277 -14.14 -3.53 6.52
N THR A 278 -14.16 -3.61 7.84
CA THR A 278 -14.27 -2.45 8.72
C THR A 278 -13.07 -2.43 9.65
N ILE A 279 -12.38 -1.28 9.70
CA ILE A 279 -11.27 -1.04 10.61
C ILE A 279 -11.62 0.19 11.44
N VAL A 280 -11.55 0.04 12.76
CA VAL A 280 -11.75 1.13 13.72
C VAL A 280 -10.64 1.08 14.75
N GLY A 281 -9.94 2.17 14.94
CA GLY A 281 -8.82 2.22 15.88
C GLY A 281 -8.63 3.59 16.51
N LEU A 282 -7.81 3.59 17.54
CA LEU A 282 -7.37 4.79 18.24
C LEU A 282 -5.84 4.77 18.34
N ALA A 283 -5.21 5.82 17.85
CA ALA A 283 -3.77 5.97 17.82
C ALA A 283 -3.31 7.14 18.68
N TYR A 284 -2.20 6.95 19.36
CA TYR A 284 -1.43 8.02 19.96
C TYR A 284 -0.14 8.22 19.17
N TRP A 285 0.03 9.39 18.57
CA TRP A 285 1.25 9.80 17.90
C TRP A 285 2.09 10.61 18.90
N PHE A 286 3.29 10.10 19.15
CA PHE A 286 4.20 10.73 20.10
C PHE A 286 4.79 12.03 19.54
N LYS A 287 5.19 12.90 20.44
CA LYS A 287 5.93 14.11 20.06
C LYS A 287 7.24 13.73 19.41
N ASN A 288 7.42 14.19 18.19
CA ASN A 288 8.63 13.91 17.42
C ASN A 288 9.77 14.85 17.78
N GLN A 289 10.99 14.32 17.80
CA GLN A 289 12.21 15.11 17.70
C GLN A 289 12.77 14.91 16.28
N ALA A 290 12.91 16.00 15.53
CA ALA A 290 13.38 15.98 14.14
C ALA A 290 12.53 15.13 13.18
N SER A 291 13.16 14.19 12.47
CA SER A 291 12.53 13.34 11.45
C SER A 291 11.90 12.06 12.00
N TYR A 292 11.96 11.83 13.32
CA TYR A 292 11.44 10.61 13.92
C TYR A 292 9.93 10.61 14.01
N GLN A 293 9.32 9.45 13.82
CA GLN A 293 7.88 9.25 14.01
C GLN A 293 7.66 7.99 14.83
N SER A 294 6.83 8.10 15.85
CA SER A 294 6.40 6.95 16.63
C SER A 294 4.94 7.03 16.96
N ALA A 295 4.27 5.89 16.96
CA ALA A 295 2.86 5.80 17.30
C ALA A 295 2.53 4.44 17.94
N LEU A 296 1.50 4.44 18.77
CA LEU A 296 0.81 3.24 19.21
C LEU A 296 -0.62 3.31 18.69
N LEU A 297 -1.11 2.22 18.14
CA LEU A 297 -2.48 2.07 17.64
C LEU A 297 -3.10 0.82 18.25
N VAL A 298 -4.31 0.94 18.76
CA VAL A 298 -5.18 -0.19 19.06
C VAL A 298 -6.31 -0.18 18.07
N ASP A 299 -6.55 -1.31 17.39
CA ASP A 299 -7.62 -1.41 16.40
C ASP A 299 -8.42 -2.71 16.47
N TYR A 300 -9.63 -2.61 15.96
CA TYR A 300 -10.48 -3.71 15.55
C TYR A 300 -10.48 -3.76 14.02
N ASP A 301 -10.30 -4.96 13.46
CA ASP A 301 -10.32 -5.22 12.04
C ASP A 301 -11.24 -6.42 11.76
N GLY A 302 -12.35 -6.16 11.11
CA GLY A 302 -13.38 -7.16 10.82
C GLY A 302 -13.68 -7.27 9.33
N GLN A 303 -13.70 -8.50 8.80
CA GLN A 303 -14.05 -8.79 7.42
C GLN A 303 -15.24 -9.75 7.36
N THR A 304 -16.20 -9.44 6.51
CA THR A 304 -17.41 -10.24 6.27
C THR A 304 -17.49 -10.61 4.80
N PHE A 305 -17.93 -11.83 4.54
CA PHE A 305 -18.07 -12.40 3.20
C PHE A 305 -19.56 -12.68 2.93
N HIS A 306 -20.06 -12.19 1.81
CA HIS A 306 -21.45 -12.32 1.40
C HIS A 306 -21.55 -13.16 0.13
N ASN A 307 -22.44 -14.13 0.11
CA ASN A 307 -22.74 -14.97 -1.06
C ASN A 307 -21.54 -15.73 -1.65
N PHE A 308 -20.50 -16.00 -0.85
CA PHE A 308 -19.41 -16.86 -1.28
C PHE A 308 -19.82 -18.33 -1.27
N ALA A 309 -19.40 -19.09 -2.27
CA ALA A 309 -19.57 -20.54 -2.32
C ALA A 309 -18.18 -21.20 -2.55
N PRO A 310 -17.67 -21.97 -1.57
CA PRO A 310 -18.26 -22.25 -0.25
C PRO A 310 -18.33 -21.01 0.63
N ALA A 311 -19.25 -21.01 1.60
CA ALA A 311 -19.40 -19.92 2.57
C ALA A 311 -18.09 -19.71 3.35
N GLN A 312 -17.69 -18.46 3.48
CA GLN A 312 -16.49 -18.05 4.22
C GLN A 312 -16.88 -17.55 5.61
N PRO A 313 -16.19 -17.98 6.67
CA PRO A 313 -16.44 -17.46 8.00
C PRO A 313 -16.04 -15.99 8.12
N LYS A 314 -16.75 -15.24 8.92
CA LYS A 314 -16.35 -13.89 9.30
C LYS A 314 -14.97 -13.92 9.97
N GLN A 315 -14.12 -12.96 9.63
CA GLN A 315 -12.79 -12.80 10.22
C GLN A 315 -12.77 -11.55 11.06
N THR A 316 -12.37 -11.66 12.32
CA THR A 316 -12.27 -10.52 13.23
C THR A 316 -11.04 -10.63 14.11
N ARG A 317 -10.37 -9.50 14.31
CA ARG A 317 -9.19 -9.41 15.16
C ARG A 317 -9.16 -8.07 15.90
N VAL A 318 -8.51 -8.08 17.05
CA VAL A 318 -8.06 -6.89 17.78
C VAL A 318 -6.54 -6.90 17.76
N ALA A 319 -5.93 -5.77 17.51
CA ALA A 319 -4.49 -5.68 17.47
C ALA A 319 -3.97 -4.41 18.17
N VAL A 320 -2.73 -4.50 18.64
CA VAL A 320 -1.95 -3.36 19.12
C VAL A 320 -0.73 -3.23 18.21
N HIS A 321 -0.60 -2.10 17.55
CA HIS A 321 0.52 -1.83 16.64
C HIS A 321 1.45 -0.78 17.20
N ALA A 322 2.75 -0.98 17.04
CA ALA A 322 3.77 0.02 17.33
C ALA A 322 4.52 0.40 16.06
N LEU A 323 4.56 1.69 15.78
CA LEU A 323 5.40 2.31 14.75
C LEU A 323 6.59 2.97 15.44
N ILE A 324 7.79 2.70 14.95
CA ILE A 324 9.02 3.42 15.30
C ILE A 324 9.75 3.68 13.98
N ASN A 325 9.90 4.95 13.64
CA ASN A 325 10.63 5.41 12.46
C ASN A 325 11.68 6.43 12.91
N PHE A 326 12.95 6.17 12.62
CA PHE A 326 14.13 6.93 13.08
C PHE A 326 15.14 7.12 11.94
#